data_6f803c24facdb5bade542b3326ee48b9
#
_entry.id   6f803c24facdb5bade542b3326ee48b9
#
_cell.length_a   1.000
_cell.length_b   1.000
_cell.length_c   1.000
_cell.angle_alpha   90.00
_cell.angle_beta   90.00
_cell.angle_gamma   90.00
#
_symmetry.space_group_name_H-M   'P 1'
#
loop_
_entity.id
_entity.type
_entity.pdbx_description
1 polymer ?
#
loop_
_entity_poly.entity_id
_entity_poly.type
_entity_poly.pdbx_seq_one_letter_code
_entity_poly.pdbx_strand_id
1 'polypeptide(L)'
;MSFLKAYKQYTLRLPRGFFKDARLKTIYIRVLDDLKLGETVIPPREIRLWRRIVRDYRFRAADPEFSFRLWEGVVHNEDINILPFADRSDFMIDSLQGYEPCMLKKELLKLLDTISPTSKYYGKSRQIIKTLEGIDEISEEYIPKNSLYHEFL
;
A
#
# COMPACT_ATOMS: atom_id res chain seq x y z
N MET A 1 -22.72 -1.62 -10.16
CA MET A 1 -21.89 -2.21 -9.09
C MET A 1 -21.28 -1.07 -8.29
N SER A 2 -21.61 -0.98 -7.04
CA SER A 2 -21.36 0.26 -6.26
C SER A 2 -19.99 0.22 -5.60
N PHE A 3 -19.05 1.01 -6.10
CA PHE A 3 -17.78 1.38 -5.45
C PHE A 3 -17.96 2.12 -4.11
N LEU A 4 -19.20 2.39 -3.71
CA LEU A 4 -19.55 3.29 -2.63
C LEU A 4 -19.37 2.72 -1.22
N LYS A 5 -19.21 1.41 -1.04
CA LYS A 5 -19.15 0.83 0.31
C LYS A 5 -17.74 0.66 0.85
N ALA A 6 -16.71 0.63 0.00
CA ALA A 6 -15.33 0.77 0.47
C ALA A 6 -15.09 2.15 1.12
N TYR A 7 -15.89 3.14 0.73
CA TYR A 7 -15.88 4.51 1.29
C TYR A 7 -16.82 4.71 2.49
N LYS A 8 -17.55 3.73 2.94
CA LYS A 8 -18.52 3.92 4.04
C LYS A 8 -17.85 4.25 5.38
N GLN A 9 -16.58 4.03 5.52
CA GLN A 9 -15.80 4.53 6.64
C GLN A 9 -15.42 6.01 6.50
N TYR A 10 -15.44 6.54 5.29
CA TYR A 10 -15.20 7.96 5.01
C TYR A 10 -16.52 8.66 4.65
N THR A 11 -17.43 8.81 5.63
CA THR A 11 -18.46 9.86 5.71
C THR A 11 -19.37 10.14 4.50
N LEU A 12 -19.65 9.21 3.59
CA LEU A 12 -20.82 9.33 2.76
C LEU A 12 -22.05 8.85 3.55
N ARG A 13 -22.63 9.73 4.35
CA ARG A 13 -23.98 9.51 4.91
C ARG A 13 -24.99 9.60 3.76
N LEU A 14 -25.18 8.48 3.06
CA LEU A 14 -26.29 8.38 2.13
C LEU A 14 -27.62 8.43 2.90
N PRO A 15 -28.64 9.09 2.38
CA PRO A 15 -29.95 9.16 3.03
C PRO A 15 -30.46 7.77 3.41
N ARG A 16 -31.09 7.66 4.58
CA ARG A 16 -31.73 6.41 4.99
C ARG A 16 -32.75 6.02 3.92
N GLY A 17 -32.61 4.83 3.35
CA GLY A 17 -33.50 4.30 2.32
C GLY A 17 -33.01 4.46 0.86
N PHE A 18 -31.86 5.11 0.60
CA PHE A 18 -31.33 5.25 -0.74
C PHE A 18 -31.07 3.92 -1.47
N PHE A 19 -30.91 2.83 -0.72
CA PHE A 19 -30.67 1.48 -1.23
C PHE A 19 -31.69 0.45 -0.69
N LYS A 20 -32.94 0.87 -0.41
CA LYS A 20 -33.94 -0.02 0.19
C LYS A 20 -34.09 -1.36 -0.54
N ASP A 21 -33.96 -1.33 -1.86
CA ASP A 21 -34.15 -2.51 -2.73
C ASP A 21 -32.85 -2.97 -3.44
N ALA A 22 -31.69 -2.35 -3.14
CA ALA A 22 -30.44 -2.71 -3.75
C ALA A 22 -29.73 -3.85 -2.97
N ARG A 23 -29.39 -4.94 -3.65
CA ARG A 23 -28.49 -5.97 -3.14
C ARG A 23 -27.05 -5.42 -3.13
N LEU A 24 -26.63 -4.87 -2.00
CA LEU A 24 -25.28 -4.36 -1.83
C LEU A 24 -24.32 -5.52 -1.56
N LYS A 25 -23.22 -5.56 -2.31
CA LYS A 25 -22.09 -6.43 -2.06
C LYS A 25 -20.92 -5.60 -1.58
N THR A 26 -20.18 -6.13 -0.63
CA THR A 26 -19.02 -5.49 -0.04
C THR A 26 -17.77 -6.21 -0.47
N ILE A 27 -16.75 -5.45 -0.88
CA ILE A 27 -15.45 -5.98 -1.28
C ILE A 27 -14.39 -5.36 -0.37
N TYR A 28 -13.57 -6.20 0.23
CA TYR A 28 -12.40 -5.81 0.98
C TYR A 28 -11.15 -6.09 0.13
N ILE A 29 -10.39 -5.05 -0.17
CA ILE A 29 -9.20 -5.14 -1.03
C ILE A 29 -8.00 -4.66 -0.23
N ARG A 30 -6.98 -5.51 -0.10
CA ARG A 30 -5.68 -5.15 0.49
C ARG A 30 -4.61 -6.18 0.08
N VAL A 31 -3.35 -5.92 0.43
CA VAL A 31 -2.33 -6.96 0.48
C VAL A 31 -2.64 -7.83 1.69
N LEU A 32 -2.94 -9.10 1.49
CA LEU A 32 -3.41 -10.01 2.54
C LEU A 32 -2.24 -10.76 3.19
N ASP A 33 -1.37 -11.34 2.38
CA ASP A 33 -0.33 -12.25 2.81
C ASP A 33 1.07 -11.66 2.71
N ASP A 34 2.00 -12.26 3.45
CA ASP A 34 3.42 -11.98 3.33
C ASP A 34 3.94 -12.38 1.94
N LEU A 35 4.70 -11.50 1.33
CA LEU A 35 5.42 -11.83 0.09
C LEU A 35 6.75 -12.47 0.42
N LYS A 36 7.01 -13.65 -0.15
CA LYS A 36 8.29 -14.36 -0.04
C LYS A 36 9.07 -14.26 -1.34
N LEU A 37 10.26 -13.70 -1.29
CA LEU A 37 11.22 -13.60 -2.40
C LEU A 37 12.55 -14.22 -1.94
N GLY A 38 12.78 -15.48 -2.32
CA GLY A 38 13.88 -16.26 -1.77
C GLY A 38 13.78 -16.36 -0.24
N GLU A 39 14.83 -15.96 0.45
CA GLU A 39 14.88 -15.91 1.94
C GLU A 39 14.23 -14.64 2.53
N THR A 40 13.88 -13.67 1.68
CA THR A 40 13.32 -12.39 2.12
C THR A 40 11.81 -12.50 2.28
N VAL A 41 11.30 -12.12 3.45
CA VAL A 41 9.86 -12.05 3.74
C VAL A 41 9.47 -10.59 3.94
N ILE A 42 8.48 -10.13 3.18
CA ILE A 42 7.98 -8.75 3.20
C ILE A 42 6.53 -8.75 3.68
N PRO A 43 6.26 -8.20 4.86
CA PRO A 43 4.89 -8.11 5.38
C PRO A 43 3.98 -7.20 4.53
N PRO A 44 2.66 -7.44 4.53
CA PRO A 44 1.68 -6.64 3.77
C PRO A 44 1.78 -5.13 4.00
N ARG A 45 2.03 -4.71 5.25
CA ARG A 45 2.16 -3.29 5.60
C ARG A 45 3.41 -2.65 5.01
N GLU A 46 4.51 -3.40 4.88
CA GLU A 46 5.73 -2.90 4.24
C GLU A 46 5.51 -2.65 2.75
N ILE A 47 4.89 -3.59 2.02
CA ILE A 47 4.57 -3.43 0.60
C ILE A 47 3.70 -2.18 0.38
N ARG A 48 2.68 -2.00 1.20
CA ARG A 48 1.79 -0.84 1.13
C ARG A 48 2.49 0.48 1.46
N LEU A 49 3.41 0.47 2.41
CA LEU A 49 4.26 1.63 2.73
C LEU A 49 5.16 1.98 1.54
N TRP A 50 5.79 0.98 0.92
CA TRP A 50 6.66 1.20 -0.24
C TRP A 50 5.91 1.79 -1.43
N ARG A 51 4.73 1.23 -1.78
CA ARG A 51 3.82 1.83 -2.77
C ARG A 51 3.54 3.30 -2.45
N ARG A 52 3.25 3.58 -1.18
CA ARG A 52 2.91 4.94 -0.74
C ARG A 52 4.08 5.90 -0.89
N ILE A 53 5.28 5.53 -0.47
CA ILE A 53 6.47 6.38 -0.57
C ILE A 53 6.70 6.78 -2.03
N VAL A 54 6.70 5.84 -2.95
CA VAL A 54 6.91 6.11 -4.38
C VAL A 54 5.78 6.97 -4.96
N ARG A 55 4.52 6.60 -4.69
CA ARG A 55 3.36 7.36 -5.16
C ARG A 55 3.33 8.79 -4.63
N ASP A 56 3.55 8.99 -3.33
CA ASP A 56 3.51 10.32 -2.71
C ASP A 56 4.65 11.20 -3.24
N TYR A 57 5.81 10.62 -3.54
CA TYR A 57 6.90 11.32 -4.21
C TYR A 57 6.52 11.73 -5.64
N ARG A 58 6.05 10.81 -6.48
CA ARG A 58 5.75 11.05 -7.89
C ARG A 58 4.59 12.00 -8.13
N PHE A 59 3.51 11.83 -7.39
CA PHE A 59 2.26 12.55 -7.65
C PHE A 59 1.99 13.71 -6.71
N ARG A 60 2.75 13.85 -5.61
CA ARG A 60 2.52 14.86 -4.58
C ARG A 60 3.78 15.65 -4.22
N ALA A 61 4.90 15.36 -4.86
CA ALA A 61 6.21 15.92 -4.55
C ALA A 61 6.56 15.83 -3.05
N ALA A 62 6.08 14.78 -2.37
CA ALA A 62 6.31 14.57 -0.95
C ALA A 62 7.62 13.81 -0.73
N ASP A 63 8.40 14.23 0.26
CA ASP A 63 9.58 13.49 0.67
C ASP A 63 9.23 12.20 1.42
N PRO A 64 10.17 11.23 1.54
CA PRO A 64 9.91 9.98 2.22
C PRO A 64 9.55 10.14 3.70
N GLU A 65 10.10 11.14 4.39
CA GLU A 65 9.80 11.40 5.81
C GLU A 65 8.35 11.84 6.00
N PHE A 66 7.81 12.59 5.06
CA PHE A 66 6.39 12.94 5.06
C PHE A 66 5.52 11.69 4.96
N SER A 67 5.86 10.76 4.08
CA SER A 67 5.14 9.48 3.92
C SER A 67 5.21 8.64 5.20
N PHE A 68 6.37 8.53 5.84
CA PHE A 68 6.52 7.84 7.12
C PHE A 68 5.65 8.45 8.22
N ARG A 69 5.66 9.79 8.33
CA ARG A 69 4.86 10.51 9.33
C ARG A 69 3.37 10.26 9.18
N LEU A 70 2.87 10.29 7.95
CA LEU A 70 1.46 9.99 7.68
C LEU A 70 1.13 8.51 7.89
N TRP A 71 2.10 7.62 7.66
CA TRP A 71 1.90 6.18 7.78
C TRP A 71 1.54 5.74 9.18
N GLU A 72 2.10 6.37 10.20
CA GLU A 72 1.76 6.10 11.61
C GLU A 72 0.24 6.25 11.85
N GLY A 73 -0.35 7.34 11.35
CA GLY A 73 -1.80 7.57 11.45
C GLY A 73 -2.64 6.63 10.58
N VAL A 74 -2.12 6.23 9.40
CA VAL A 74 -2.80 5.27 8.52
C VAL A 74 -2.91 3.91 9.18
N VAL A 75 -1.81 3.41 9.75
CA VAL A 75 -1.79 2.12 10.47
C VAL A 75 -2.73 2.15 11.67
N HIS A 76 -2.68 3.21 12.47
CA HIS A 76 -3.58 3.35 13.61
C HIS A 76 -5.05 3.35 13.20
N ASN A 77 -5.41 4.10 12.16
CA ASN A 77 -6.78 4.11 11.65
C ASN A 77 -7.21 2.75 11.08
N GLU A 78 -6.31 2.04 10.42
CA GLU A 78 -6.55 0.69 9.90
C GLU A 78 -6.88 -0.28 11.03
N ASP A 79 -6.09 -0.26 12.10
CA ASP A 79 -6.26 -1.16 13.24
C ASP A 79 -7.61 -0.97 13.95
N ILE A 80 -8.08 0.27 14.05
CA ILE A 80 -9.32 0.57 14.78
C ILE A 80 -10.56 0.50 13.88
N ASN A 81 -10.46 0.99 12.65
CA ASN A 81 -11.64 1.28 11.84
C ASN A 81 -11.78 0.39 10.61
N ILE A 82 -10.78 -0.41 10.25
CA ILE A 82 -10.81 -1.24 9.03
C ILE A 82 -10.72 -2.72 9.38
N LEU A 83 -9.65 -3.14 10.04
CA LEU A 83 -9.39 -4.55 10.31
C LEU A 83 -10.50 -5.25 11.09
N PRO A 84 -11.12 -4.64 12.13
CA PRO A 84 -12.20 -5.29 12.89
C PRO A 84 -13.45 -5.60 12.05
N PHE A 85 -13.54 -5.04 10.84
CA PHE A 85 -14.69 -5.21 9.95
C PHE A 85 -14.36 -5.96 8.65
N ALA A 86 -13.11 -6.35 8.43
CA ALA A 86 -12.66 -7.02 7.21
C ALA A 86 -13.45 -8.31 6.94
N ASP A 87 -13.65 -9.12 7.95
CA ASP A 87 -14.36 -10.42 7.85
C ASP A 87 -15.86 -10.29 7.56
N ARG A 88 -16.39 -9.06 7.60
CA ARG A 88 -17.80 -8.79 7.28
C ARG A 88 -18.02 -8.49 5.79
N SER A 89 -16.97 -8.47 5.00
CA SER A 89 -17.09 -8.27 3.55
C SER A 89 -17.60 -9.53 2.85
N ASP A 90 -18.40 -9.35 1.79
CA ASP A 90 -18.87 -10.47 0.97
C ASP A 90 -17.73 -11.09 0.15
N PHE A 91 -16.75 -10.29 -0.23
CA PHE A 91 -15.57 -10.69 -1.01
C PHE A 91 -14.31 -10.10 -0.42
N MET A 92 -13.24 -10.88 -0.45
CA MET A 92 -11.90 -10.44 -0.09
C MET A 92 -10.98 -10.61 -1.31
N ILE A 93 -10.26 -9.55 -1.67
CA ILE A 93 -9.37 -9.55 -2.83
C ILE A 93 -7.97 -9.19 -2.34
N ASP A 94 -7.01 -10.06 -2.63
CA ASP A 94 -5.60 -9.74 -2.46
C ASP A 94 -5.15 -8.83 -3.60
N SER A 95 -4.57 -7.69 -3.26
CA SER A 95 -3.99 -6.74 -4.22
C SER A 95 -2.48 -6.92 -4.37
N LEU A 96 -1.91 -8.01 -3.85
CA LEU A 96 -0.49 -8.31 -3.97
C LEU A 96 -0.12 -8.57 -5.43
N GLN A 97 0.92 -7.87 -5.90
CA GLN A 97 1.60 -8.17 -7.14
C GLN A 97 3.02 -8.63 -6.78
N GLY A 98 3.33 -9.91 -7.00
CA GLY A 98 4.58 -10.51 -6.52
C GLY A 98 5.86 -9.85 -7.03
N TYR A 99 5.81 -9.15 -8.16
CA TYR A 99 6.94 -8.45 -8.77
C TYR A 99 7.11 -7.00 -8.29
N GLU A 100 6.15 -6.43 -7.56
CA GLU A 100 6.18 -5.01 -7.17
C GLU A 100 7.43 -4.58 -6.40
N PRO A 101 7.89 -5.31 -5.38
CA PRO A 101 9.10 -4.91 -4.67
C PRO A 101 10.32 -4.82 -5.59
N CYS A 102 10.43 -5.73 -6.55
CA CYS A 102 11.51 -5.75 -7.55
C CYS A 102 11.48 -4.50 -8.43
N MET A 103 10.28 -4.03 -8.78
CA MET A 103 10.06 -2.84 -9.60
C MET A 103 10.27 -1.54 -8.81
N LEU A 104 9.79 -1.50 -7.57
CA LEU A 104 9.90 -0.33 -6.70
C LEU A 104 11.32 -0.13 -6.16
N LYS A 105 12.16 -1.17 -6.17
CA LYS A 105 13.49 -1.21 -5.56
C LYS A 105 14.33 0.00 -5.91
N LYS A 106 14.55 0.24 -7.21
CA LYS A 106 15.44 1.29 -7.70
C LYS A 106 15.06 2.68 -7.20
N GLU A 107 13.77 2.99 -7.25
CA GLU A 107 13.27 4.29 -6.81
C GLU A 107 13.26 4.41 -5.29
N LEU A 108 12.86 3.36 -4.60
CA LEU A 108 12.89 3.33 -3.14
C LEU A 108 14.30 3.52 -2.58
N LEU A 109 15.31 2.86 -3.14
CA LEU A 109 16.69 3.03 -2.70
C LEU A 109 17.11 4.50 -2.81
N LYS A 110 16.82 5.17 -3.94
CA LYS A 110 17.13 6.60 -4.13
C LYS A 110 16.42 7.48 -3.10
N LEU A 111 15.12 7.25 -2.89
CA LEU A 111 14.31 8.05 -1.99
C LEU A 111 14.72 7.86 -0.53
N LEU A 112 14.90 6.63 -0.11
CA LEU A 112 15.24 6.31 1.28
C LEU A 112 16.66 6.75 1.66
N ASP A 113 17.56 6.85 0.68
CA ASP A 113 18.93 7.33 0.92
C ASP A 113 18.99 8.84 1.19
N THR A 114 17.96 9.59 0.83
CA THR A 114 17.88 11.05 1.15
C THR A 114 17.58 11.32 2.61
N ILE A 115 17.16 10.32 3.39
CA ILE A 115 16.77 10.49 4.79
C ILE A 115 18.02 10.74 5.65
N SER A 116 18.02 11.88 6.35
CA SER A 116 19.12 12.30 7.20
C SER A 116 19.38 11.29 8.33
N PRO A 117 20.69 11.05 8.69
CA PRO A 117 21.03 10.27 9.87
C PRO A 117 20.46 10.78 11.19
N THR A 118 20.09 12.07 11.25
CA THR A 118 19.47 12.69 12.42
C THR A 118 17.94 12.52 12.47
N SER A 119 17.34 11.99 11.42
CA SER A 119 15.91 11.74 11.35
C SER A 119 15.49 10.57 12.24
N LYS A 120 14.35 10.71 12.92
CA LYS A 120 13.74 9.58 13.65
C LYS A 120 13.40 8.38 12.75
N TYR A 121 13.30 8.59 11.45
CA TYR A 121 12.99 7.55 10.46
C TYR A 121 14.23 6.89 9.84
N TYR A 122 15.43 7.36 10.18
CA TYR A 122 16.66 6.84 9.60
C TYR A 122 16.82 5.33 9.83
N GLY A 123 16.62 4.85 11.05
CA GLY A 123 16.69 3.41 11.36
C GLY A 123 15.74 2.57 10.52
N LYS A 124 14.49 3.05 10.34
CA LYS A 124 13.49 2.38 9.50
C LYS A 124 13.88 2.39 8.02
N SER A 125 14.39 3.51 7.51
CA SER A 125 14.86 3.60 6.11
C SER A 125 16.00 2.62 5.83
N ARG A 126 16.99 2.52 6.72
CA ARG A 126 18.10 1.56 6.57
C ARG A 126 17.63 0.11 6.62
N GLN A 127 16.66 -0.20 7.46
CA GLN A 127 16.05 -1.53 7.51
C GLN A 127 15.36 -1.89 6.16
N ILE A 128 14.61 -0.97 5.57
CA ILE A 128 13.97 -1.18 4.26
C ILE A 128 15.03 -1.34 3.17
N ILE A 129 16.06 -0.49 3.14
CA ILE A 129 17.17 -0.60 2.18
C ILE A 129 17.82 -1.99 2.26
N LYS A 130 18.14 -2.46 3.47
CA LYS A 130 18.71 -3.80 3.67
C LYS A 130 17.81 -4.90 3.12
N THR A 131 16.50 -4.78 3.30
CA THR A 131 15.53 -5.73 2.73
C THR A 131 15.54 -5.69 1.20
N LEU A 132 15.57 -4.48 0.62
CA LEU A 132 15.59 -4.28 -0.82
C LEU A 132 16.88 -4.79 -1.48
N GLU A 133 18.03 -4.70 -0.80
CA GLU A 133 19.30 -5.23 -1.29
C GLU A 133 19.26 -6.74 -1.51
N GLY A 134 18.48 -7.46 -0.70
CA GLY A 134 18.25 -8.91 -0.84
C GLY A 134 17.26 -9.33 -1.93
N ILE A 135 16.73 -8.39 -2.72
CA ILE A 135 15.73 -8.65 -3.77
C ILE A 135 16.32 -8.31 -5.14
N ASP A 136 16.03 -9.09 -6.17
CA ASP A 136 16.42 -8.78 -7.54
C ASP A 136 15.64 -7.57 -8.08
N GLU A 137 16.27 -6.82 -9.00
CA GLU A 137 15.61 -5.75 -9.76
C GLU A 137 15.03 -6.34 -11.04
N ILE A 138 13.80 -5.93 -11.39
CA ILE A 138 13.14 -6.29 -12.65
C ILE A 138 12.93 -5.03 -13.47
N SER A 139 13.23 -5.10 -14.78
CA SER A 139 13.00 -4.01 -15.71
C SER A 139 11.50 -3.76 -15.95
N GLU A 140 11.12 -2.50 -16.16
CA GLU A 140 9.75 -2.08 -16.45
C GLU A 140 9.16 -2.75 -17.71
N GLU A 141 9.99 -3.19 -18.66
CA GLU A 141 9.57 -3.89 -19.87
C GLU A 141 8.84 -5.23 -19.61
N TYR A 142 9.09 -5.82 -18.44
CA TYR A 142 8.44 -7.08 -18.02
C TYR A 142 7.08 -6.85 -17.33
N ILE A 143 6.68 -5.60 -17.11
CA ILE A 143 5.38 -5.31 -16.50
C ILE A 143 4.27 -5.51 -17.54
N PRO A 144 3.24 -6.30 -17.24
CA PRO A 144 2.09 -6.41 -18.12
C PRO A 144 1.46 -5.03 -18.40
N LYS A 145 1.14 -4.72 -19.65
CA LYS A 145 0.58 -3.42 -20.06
C LYS A 145 -0.73 -3.04 -19.34
N ASN A 146 -1.48 -4.04 -18.87
CA ASN A 146 -2.71 -3.87 -18.10
C ASN A 146 -2.50 -3.98 -16.58
N SER A 147 -1.26 -3.91 -16.11
CA SER A 147 -0.98 -3.95 -14.68
C SER A 147 -1.45 -2.68 -13.98
N LEU A 148 -2.08 -2.85 -12.81
CA LEU A 148 -2.39 -1.74 -11.89
C LEU A 148 -1.13 -0.99 -11.45
N TYR A 149 0.04 -1.60 -11.60
CA TYR A 149 1.31 -0.98 -11.27
C TYR A 149 1.57 0.32 -12.05
N HIS A 150 1.04 0.44 -13.28
CA HIS A 150 1.14 1.68 -14.07
C HIS A 150 0.41 2.88 -13.43
N GLU A 151 -0.43 2.65 -12.41
CA GLU A 151 -1.02 3.73 -11.61
C GLU A 151 -0.02 4.31 -10.57
N PHE A 152 1.10 3.62 -10.35
CA PHE A 152 2.14 4.03 -9.40
C PHE A 152 3.44 4.51 -10.08
N LEU A 153 3.56 4.31 -11.41
CA LEU A 153 4.72 4.70 -12.21
C LEU A 153 4.56 6.11 -12.87
#